data_4184115c21ff0e608b7be5178c0b2cd3
#
_entry.id   4184115c21ff0e608b7be5178c0b2cd3
#
_cell.length_a   1.000
_cell.length_b   1.000
_cell.length_c   1.000
_cell.angle_alpha   90.00
_cell.angle_beta   90.00
_cell.angle_gamma   90.00
#
_symmetry.space_group_name_H-M   'P 1'
#
loop_
_entity.id
_entity.type
_entity.pdbx_description
1 polymer ?
#
loop_
_entity_poly.entity_id
_entity_poly.type
_entity_poly.pdbx_seq_one_letter_code
_entity_poly.pdbx_strand_id
1 'polypeptide(L)'
;MPAPTSPADAADSADSAAASAVSGSASTVSADRAGRTAAESVRPAGPADRTIPNPARQASIRNANLALVYRLILDAPAPLSRAALAAATGVTRATASALADALLEAGLIVEVSPPPATGAGRPAAGLVPAADGPAGLGLEINVDYLAACVVDLTGAVRATVIRHGDQRGRAVAEVLADLAGAAGEATAEAGLTVAGAALAVPGLVEAPHGRIRRAPNLVWQDVEIGAALGRALPDMPFEPVIGNEADFAALAEAHGAPGSGSVLDGAGVGGSADSTMADRPAPLTDFLYVSGEIGVGAGVILDRELFRGARGWAGEIGHVTVVPDGARCRCGARGCLETVAGLEALRRDGPEAAASALGRAAAAAVNLLDLPAVVLGGAYARPEFAALVPGVEKALTEHVVSARWAPVAVHVSRRGTAAAVTGAATAVIRRVHGDPAAWMAAC
;
A
#
# COMPACT_ATOMS: atom_id res chain seq x y z
N MET A 1 -68.57 12.14 8.69
CA MET A 1 -69.01 13.43 8.13
C MET A 1 -68.85 14.51 9.18
N PRO A 2 -68.36 15.74 8.86
CA PRO A 2 -67.86 16.20 7.55
C PRO A 2 -66.42 16.71 7.56
N ALA A 3 -65.74 16.63 6.42
CA ALA A 3 -64.80 17.65 5.92
C ALA A 3 -65.67 18.75 5.25
N PRO A 4 -65.16 19.84 4.65
CA PRO A 4 -63.80 20.28 4.37
C PRO A 4 -63.62 21.80 4.66
N THR A 5 -62.43 22.39 4.41
CA THR A 5 -62.26 23.62 3.61
C THR A 5 -60.78 24.03 3.54
N SER A 6 -60.29 24.09 2.28
CA SER A 6 -59.27 25.05 1.83
C SER A 6 -60.00 26.29 1.30
N PRO A 7 -59.44 27.48 1.25
CA PRO A 7 -58.65 27.95 0.11
C PRO A 7 -57.51 28.95 0.48
N ALA A 8 -56.40 28.97 -0.26
CA ALA A 8 -56.01 29.79 -1.41
C ALA A 8 -55.89 31.34 -1.19
N ASP A 9 -54.73 31.81 -1.69
CA ASP A 9 -54.45 33.14 -2.27
C ASP A 9 -54.00 34.31 -1.39
N ALA A 10 -52.80 34.76 -1.70
CA ALA A 10 -52.40 36.07 -2.22
C ALA A 10 -50.90 36.25 -1.99
N ALA A 11 -50.07 36.23 -2.99
CA ALA A 11 -49.74 37.25 -3.98
C ALA A 11 -48.93 38.43 -3.39
N ASP A 12 -47.71 38.51 -3.90
CA ASP A 12 -47.05 39.71 -4.44
C ASP A 12 -46.50 40.78 -3.52
N SER A 13 -45.22 40.98 -3.55
CA SER A 13 -44.61 42.27 -3.96
C SER A 13 -43.07 42.19 -3.93
N ALA A 14 -42.56 42.61 -5.06
CA ALA A 14 -41.17 42.95 -5.35
C ALA A 14 -40.65 44.10 -4.46
N ASP A 15 -39.34 44.15 -4.21
CA ASP A 15 -38.53 45.23 -4.79
C ASP A 15 -37.08 45.20 -4.33
N SER A 16 -36.21 45.42 -5.30
CA SER A 16 -35.08 46.36 -5.41
C SER A 16 -33.79 46.14 -4.61
N ALA A 17 -32.82 45.71 -5.40
CA ALA A 17 -31.49 46.28 -5.63
C ALA A 17 -30.69 46.91 -4.47
N ALA A 18 -29.46 46.39 -4.28
CA ALA A 18 -28.28 47.23 -4.13
C ALA A 18 -27.02 46.51 -4.56
N ALA A 19 -26.55 46.83 -5.77
CA ALA A 19 -25.20 46.59 -6.22
C ALA A 19 -24.25 47.54 -5.51
N SER A 20 -23.18 47.05 -4.90
CA SER A 20 -22.07 47.87 -4.40
C SER A 20 -20.80 47.45 -5.14
N ALA A 21 -20.37 48.29 -6.04
CA ALA A 21 -19.11 48.24 -6.74
C ALA A 21 -17.97 48.59 -5.81
N VAL A 22 -16.93 47.72 -5.79
CA VAL A 22 -15.62 48.09 -5.21
C VAL A 22 -14.67 48.33 -6.36
N SER A 23 -14.29 49.60 -6.52
CA SER A 23 -13.35 50.15 -7.47
C SER A 23 -11.92 49.65 -7.17
N GLY A 24 -11.26 49.13 -8.18
CA GLY A 24 -9.83 48.84 -8.17
C GLY A 24 -9.00 50.12 -8.31
N SER A 25 -7.96 50.22 -7.53
CA SER A 25 -6.89 51.19 -7.74
C SER A 25 -5.70 50.51 -8.45
N ALA A 26 -5.51 50.88 -9.71
CA ALA A 26 -4.31 50.56 -10.48
C ALA A 26 -3.18 51.54 -10.07
N SER A 27 -2.06 51.02 -9.59
CA SER A 27 -0.86 51.78 -9.39
C SER A 27 0.04 51.67 -10.63
N THR A 28 0.13 52.74 -11.35
CA THR A 28 1.05 52.95 -12.45
C THR A 28 2.47 53.19 -11.93
N VAL A 29 3.44 52.32 -12.30
CA VAL A 29 4.85 52.58 -12.10
C VAL A 29 5.42 53.15 -13.41
N SER A 30 5.90 54.37 -13.29
CA SER A 30 6.54 55.19 -14.33
C SER A 30 7.86 54.57 -14.82
N ALA A 31 8.03 54.50 -16.12
CA ALA A 31 9.29 54.15 -16.75
C ALA A 31 10.19 55.40 -16.78
N ASP A 32 11.38 55.29 -16.19
CA ASP A 32 12.44 56.27 -16.39
C ASP A 32 13.51 55.68 -17.32
N ARG A 33 13.78 56.43 -18.37
CA ARG A 33 14.66 56.10 -19.47
C ARG A 33 15.90 56.96 -19.33
N ALA A 34 17.03 56.35 -18.96
CA ALA A 34 18.33 57.01 -19.14
C ALA A 34 19.33 55.99 -19.68
N GLY A 35 19.75 56.25 -20.91
CA GLY A 35 20.76 55.48 -21.61
C GLY A 35 22.15 55.72 -21.12
N ARG A 36 22.96 54.63 -21.18
CA ARG A 36 24.44 54.73 -21.38
C ARG A 36 24.88 53.50 -22.17
N THR A 37 25.37 53.77 -23.36
CA THR A 37 26.17 52.87 -24.17
C THR A 37 27.52 52.62 -23.46
N ALA A 38 27.81 51.37 -23.12
CA ALA A 38 29.17 50.92 -22.83
C ALA A 38 29.47 49.72 -23.73
N ALA A 39 30.41 49.90 -24.62
CA ALA A 39 30.96 48.83 -25.45
C ALA A 39 31.71 47.84 -24.55
N GLU A 40 31.17 46.65 -24.39
CA GLU A 40 31.82 45.58 -23.65
C GLU A 40 32.62 44.71 -24.60
N SER A 41 33.92 44.77 -24.44
CA SER A 41 34.94 44.03 -25.17
C SER A 41 34.74 42.54 -24.98
N VAL A 42 34.55 41.82 -26.11
CA VAL A 42 34.54 40.34 -26.17
C VAL A 42 35.93 39.85 -25.73
N ARG A 43 36.02 39.29 -24.53
CA ARG A 43 37.18 38.50 -24.08
C ARG A 43 37.13 37.14 -24.79
N PRO A 44 38.27 36.63 -25.28
CA PRO A 44 38.34 35.31 -25.83
C PRO A 44 38.05 34.26 -24.72
N ALA A 45 37.25 33.24 -25.04
CA ALA A 45 36.93 32.10 -24.18
C ALA A 45 38.23 31.44 -23.71
N GLY A 46 38.45 31.47 -22.40
CA GLY A 46 39.50 30.67 -21.75
C GLY A 46 39.26 29.17 -21.90
N PRO A 47 40.27 28.32 -21.65
CA PRO A 47 40.15 26.88 -21.85
C PRO A 47 39.01 26.32 -21.04
N ALA A 48 38.22 25.42 -21.70
CA ALA A 48 37.07 24.75 -21.12
C ALA A 48 37.35 24.27 -19.69
N ASP A 49 36.61 24.84 -18.77
CA ASP A 49 36.57 24.42 -17.36
C ASP A 49 36.20 22.91 -17.30
N ARG A 50 37.20 22.07 -17.07
CA ARG A 50 37.00 20.66 -16.75
C ARG A 50 36.37 20.64 -15.37
N THR A 51 35.06 20.74 -15.33
CA THR A 51 34.27 20.56 -14.09
C THR A 51 34.66 19.23 -13.49
N ILE A 52 35.41 19.28 -12.39
CA ILE A 52 35.69 18.11 -11.56
C ILE A 52 34.30 17.60 -11.09
N PRO A 53 33.95 16.35 -11.39
CA PRO A 53 32.64 15.84 -11.00
C PRO A 53 32.48 15.95 -9.48
N ASN A 54 31.40 16.57 -9.02
CA ASN A 54 31.11 16.69 -7.59
C ASN A 54 30.85 15.24 -7.05
N PRO A 55 31.62 14.74 -6.06
CA PRO A 55 31.48 13.40 -5.52
C PRO A 55 30.06 13.07 -5.06
N ALA A 56 29.35 14.04 -4.46
CA ALA A 56 27.94 13.86 -4.04
C ALA A 56 27.01 13.62 -5.25
N ARG A 57 27.25 14.31 -6.38
CA ARG A 57 26.46 14.11 -7.61
C ARG A 57 26.75 12.75 -8.25
N GLN A 58 28.01 12.30 -8.21
CA GLN A 58 28.37 10.96 -8.71
C GLN A 58 27.75 9.84 -7.87
N ALA A 59 27.78 9.96 -6.53
CA ALA A 59 27.15 9.01 -5.63
C ALA A 59 25.63 8.95 -5.87
N SER A 60 24.96 10.09 -6.03
CA SER A 60 23.53 10.14 -6.34
C SER A 60 23.19 9.45 -7.67
N ILE A 61 23.98 9.67 -8.73
CA ILE A 61 23.80 8.99 -10.02
C ILE A 61 24.05 7.49 -9.90
N ARG A 62 25.08 7.08 -9.15
CA ARG A 62 25.37 5.65 -8.92
C ARG A 62 24.22 4.98 -8.18
N ASN A 63 23.68 5.59 -7.14
CA ASN A 63 22.55 5.04 -6.37
C ASN A 63 21.28 4.93 -7.21
N ALA A 64 20.99 5.94 -8.03
CA ALA A 64 19.87 5.89 -8.97
C ALA A 64 20.02 4.76 -10.00
N ASN A 65 21.22 4.57 -10.56
CA ASN A 65 21.49 3.47 -11.49
C ASN A 65 21.43 2.11 -10.79
N LEU A 66 21.88 2.01 -9.52
CA LEU A 66 21.78 0.79 -8.73
C LEU A 66 20.32 0.39 -8.51
N ALA A 67 19.46 1.35 -8.11
CA ALA A 67 18.03 1.13 -7.94
C ALA A 67 17.35 0.75 -9.27
N LEU A 68 17.73 1.38 -10.38
CA LEU A 68 17.20 1.05 -11.70
C LEU A 68 17.57 -0.38 -12.13
N VAL A 69 18.86 -0.77 -12.00
CA VAL A 69 19.33 -2.14 -12.32
C VAL A 69 18.61 -3.16 -11.44
N TYR A 70 18.48 -2.90 -10.15
CA TYR A 70 17.81 -3.81 -9.24
C TYR A 70 16.32 -3.97 -9.58
N ARG A 71 15.62 -2.87 -9.86
CA ARG A 71 14.21 -2.91 -10.30
C ARG A 71 14.03 -3.72 -11.57
N LEU A 72 14.90 -3.55 -12.57
CA LEU A 72 14.85 -4.36 -13.79
C LEU A 72 14.98 -5.85 -13.52
N ILE A 73 15.82 -6.24 -12.54
CA ILE A 73 15.98 -7.66 -12.15
C ILE A 73 14.70 -8.15 -11.43
N LEU A 74 14.12 -7.33 -10.55
CA LEU A 74 12.88 -7.67 -9.82
C LEU A 74 11.67 -7.85 -10.75
N ASP A 75 11.53 -6.97 -11.75
CA ASP A 75 10.39 -6.94 -12.66
C ASP A 75 10.55 -7.91 -13.85
N ALA A 76 11.72 -8.53 -14.00
CA ALA A 76 12.00 -9.40 -15.14
C ALA A 76 11.25 -10.74 -15.05
N PRO A 77 10.52 -11.14 -16.12
CA PRO A 77 9.84 -12.43 -16.15
C PRO A 77 10.80 -13.63 -16.23
N ALA A 78 12.08 -13.39 -16.51
CA ALA A 78 13.13 -14.41 -16.64
C ALA A 78 14.48 -13.81 -16.20
N PRO A 79 15.46 -14.66 -15.79
CA PRO A 79 16.77 -14.21 -15.36
C PRO A 79 17.47 -13.31 -16.38
N LEU A 80 17.95 -12.12 -15.96
CA LEU A 80 18.59 -11.14 -16.82
C LEU A 80 20.12 -11.31 -16.83
N SER A 81 20.74 -11.28 -18.02
CA SER A 81 22.20 -11.22 -18.12
C SER A 81 22.72 -9.78 -17.91
N ARG A 82 24.00 -9.64 -17.51
CA ARG A 82 24.67 -8.32 -17.41
C ARG A 82 24.63 -7.55 -18.74
N ALA A 83 24.66 -8.25 -19.87
CA ALA A 83 24.54 -7.62 -21.19
C ALA A 83 23.12 -7.09 -21.44
N ALA A 84 22.09 -7.81 -21.03
CA ALA A 84 20.70 -7.37 -21.11
C ALA A 84 20.46 -6.14 -20.20
N LEU A 85 21.02 -6.12 -19.00
CA LEU A 85 20.98 -4.95 -18.11
C LEU A 85 21.62 -3.71 -18.74
N ALA A 86 22.81 -3.86 -19.35
CA ALA A 86 23.47 -2.74 -20.04
C ALA A 86 22.61 -2.21 -21.21
N ALA A 87 21.98 -3.10 -21.98
CA ALA A 87 21.11 -2.72 -23.08
C ALA A 87 19.82 -1.99 -22.60
N ALA A 88 19.20 -2.49 -21.52
CA ALA A 88 17.97 -1.94 -20.97
C ALA A 88 18.16 -0.57 -20.29
N THR A 89 19.32 -0.37 -19.62
CA THR A 89 19.62 0.86 -18.88
C THR A 89 20.34 1.91 -19.71
N GLY A 90 20.95 1.56 -20.84
CA GLY A 90 21.80 2.43 -21.64
C GLY A 90 23.16 2.74 -21.03
N VAL A 91 23.53 2.11 -19.89
CA VAL A 91 24.87 2.26 -19.30
C VAL A 91 25.89 1.36 -20.02
N THR A 92 27.18 1.61 -19.82
CA THR A 92 28.22 0.75 -20.39
C THR A 92 28.17 -0.66 -19.77
N ARG A 93 28.65 -1.68 -20.51
CA ARG A 93 28.76 -3.05 -19.98
C ARG A 93 29.58 -3.12 -18.69
N ALA A 94 30.65 -2.33 -18.60
CA ALA A 94 31.49 -2.26 -17.39
C ALA A 94 30.71 -1.69 -16.20
N THR A 95 29.90 -0.63 -16.41
CA THR A 95 29.05 -0.05 -15.39
C THR A 95 27.97 -1.03 -14.95
N ALA A 96 27.27 -1.68 -15.89
CA ALA A 96 26.23 -2.66 -15.55
C ALA A 96 26.82 -3.84 -14.75
N SER A 97 28.01 -4.34 -15.11
CA SER A 97 28.70 -5.38 -14.36
C SER A 97 29.05 -4.92 -12.95
N ALA A 98 29.64 -3.73 -12.78
CA ALA A 98 30.00 -3.20 -11.45
C ALA A 98 28.78 -2.98 -10.54
N LEU A 99 27.63 -2.58 -11.11
CA LEU A 99 26.37 -2.43 -10.34
C LEU A 99 25.81 -3.81 -9.96
N ALA A 100 25.83 -4.79 -10.88
CA ALA A 100 25.41 -6.15 -10.58
C ALA A 100 26.31 -6.80 -9.51
N ASP A 101 27.63 -6.62 -9.61
CA ASP A 101 28.59 -7.14 -8.62
C ASP A 101 28.34 -6.54 -7.23
N ALA A 102 28.03 -5.25 -7.15
CA ALA A 102 27.65 -4.61 -5.89
C ALA A 102 26.36 -5.19 -5.28
N LEU A 103 25.35 -5.48 -6.12
CA LEU A 103 24.11 -6.14 -5.65
C LEU A 103 24.32 -7.59 -5.21
N LEU A 104 25.21 -8.33 -5.89
CA LEU A 104 25.63 -9.68 -5.51
C LEU A 104 26.36 -9.69 -4.17
N GLU A 105 27.33 -8.79 -3.99
CA GLU A 105 28.09 -8.63 -2.74
C GLU A 105 27.17 -8.27 -1.56
N ALA A 106 26.14 -7.45 -1.81
CA ALA A 106 25.13 -7.10 -0.80
C ALA A 106 24.08 -8.19 -0.55
N GLY A 107 24.15 -9.34 -1.24
CA GLY A 107 23.18 -10.42 -1.10
C GLY A 107 21.77 -10.09 -1.58
N LEU A 108 21.61 -9.07 -2.44
CA LEU A 108 20.31 -8.67 -2.96
C LEU A 108 19.89 -9.47 -4.20
N ILE A 109 20.86 -9.98 -4.95
CA ILE A 109 20.65 -10.83 -6.11
C ILE A 109 21.59 -12.04 -6.08
N VAL A 110 21.28 -13.05 -6.88
CA VAL A 110 22.13 -14.24 -7.08
C VAL A 110 22.25 -14.55 -8.57
N GLU A 111 23.36 -15.21 -8.93
CA GLU A 111 23.54 -15.76 -10.26
C GLU A 111 22.90 -17.14 -10.37
N VAL A 112 22.14 -17.35 -11.43
CA VAL A 112 21.58 -18.65 -11.77
C VAL A 112 22.14 -19.13 -13.11
N SER A 113 22.29 -20.46 -13.23
CA SER A 113 22.68 -21.06 -14.49
C SER A 113 21.62 -20.79 -15.56
N PRO A 114 22.03 -20.35 -16.77
CA PRO A 114 21.05 -20.14 -17.83
C PRO A 114 20.43 -21.48 -18.25
N PRO A 115 19.20 -21.48 -18.78
CA PRO A 115 18.66 -22.68 -19.42
C PRO A 115 19.57 -23.18 -20.56
N PRO A 116 19.54 -24.46 -20.91
CA PRO A 116 20.37 -25.01 -21.99
C PRO A 116 20.20 -24.20 -23.29
N ALA A 117 21.29 -23.64 -23.80
CA ALA A 117 21.25 -22.83 -25.00
C ALA A 117 21.06 -23.69 -26.25
N THR A 118 20.15 -23.26 -27.14
CA THR A 118 19.92 -23.84 -28.45
C THR A 118 20.87 -23.29 -29.55
N GLY A 119 21.88 -22.45 -29.17
CA GLY A 119 22.78 -21.77 -30.11
C GLY A 119 24.26 -21.84 -29.72
N ALA A 120 25.15 -21.43 -30.66
CA ALA A 120 26.60 -21.38 -30.44
C ALA A 120 26.97 -20.22 -29.51
N GLY A 121 27.66 -20.52 -28.40
CA GLY A 121 28.16 -19.57 -27.40
C GLY A 121 28.00 -20.11 -25.98
N ARG A 122 28.88 -19.67 -25.06
CA ARG A 122 28.73 -20.02 -23.65
C ARG A 122 27.55 -19.19 -23.11
N PRO A 123 26.48 -19.84 -22.55
CA PRO A 123 25.36 -19.12 -21.96
C PRO A 123 25.83 -18.18 -20.84
N ALA A 124 25.34 -16.94 -20.85
CA ALA A 124 25.65 -16.00 -19.79
C ALA A 124 24.81 -16.31 -18.54
N ALA A 125 25.41 -16.23 -17.35
CA ALA A 125 24.69 -16.37 -16.09
C ALA A 125 23.55 -15.35 -16.03
N GLY A 126 22.40 -15.80 -15.54
CA GLY A 126 21.24 -14.96 -15.28
C GLY A 126 21.26 -14.40 -13.85
N LEU A 127 20.73 -13.21 -13.66
CA LEU A 127 20.60 -12.55 -12.37
C LEU A 127 19.14 -12.60 -11.93
N VAL A 128 18.89 -12.98 -10.68
CA VAL A 128 17.56 -13.01 -10.05
C VAL A 128 17.64 -12.48 -8.62
N PRO A 129 16.52 -12.04 -8.01
CA PRO A 129 16.49 -11.68 -6.58
C PRO A 129 16.95 -12.84 -5.70
N ALA A 130 17.68 -12.53 -4.63
CA ALA A 130 18.19 -13.53 -3.70
C ALA A 130 17.08 -13.98 -2.73
N ALA A 131 16.65 -15.23 -2.82
CA ALA A 131 15.67 -15.78 -1.87
C ALA A 131 16.22 -15.92 -0.44
N ASP A 132 17.54 -16.09 -0.29
CA ASP A 132 18.24 -16.19 0.99
C ASP A 132 18.95 -14.87 1.37
N GLY A 133 18.57 -13.77 0.73
CA GLY A 133 18.99 -12.41 1.07
C GLY A 133 18.26 -11.82 2.28
N PRO A 134 18.33 -10.47 2.45
CA PRO A 134 17.60 -9.81 3.51
C PRO A 134 16.09 -10.01 3.39
N ALA A 135 15.40 -10.08 4.54
CA ALA A 135 13.97 -10.34 4.62
C ALA A 135 13.24 -9.21 5.34
N GLY A 136 11.95 -9.03 5.06
CA GLY A 136 11.07 -8.13 5.79
C GLY A 136 10.37 -8.85 6.93
N LEU A 137 10.32 -8.22 8.11
CA LEU A 137 9.51 -8.66 9.24
C LEU A 137 8.21 -7.88 9.26
N GLY A 138 7.10 -8.56 9.01
CA GLY A 138 5.76 -8.05 9.23
C GLY A 138 5.27 -8.44 10.61
N LEU A 139 4.63 -7.52 11.28
CA LEU A 139 4.00 -7.69 12.57
C LEU A 139 2.55 -7.25 12.48
N GLU A 140 1.67 -7.88 13.25
CA GLU A 140 0.28 -7.49 13.32
C GLU A 140 -0.24 -7.62 14.76
N ILE A 141 -0.90 -6.57 15.22
CA ILE A 141 -1.72 -6.59 16.42
C ILE A 141 -3.17 -6.57 15.96
N ASN A 142 -3.86 -7.68 16.06
CA ASN A 142 -5.30 -7.76 15.88
C ASN A 142 -5.99 -7.81 17.24
N VAL A 143 -7.31 -7.80 17.26
CA VAL A 143 -8.09 -7.82 18.51
C VAL A 143 -8.02 -9.17 19.23
N ASP A 144 -7.91 -10.26 18.47
CA ASP A 144 -7.98 -11.66 18.95
C ASP A 144 -6.72 -12.49 18.65
N TYR A 145 -5.69 -11.86 18.08
CA TYR A 145 -4.37 -12.48 17.89
C TYR A 145 -3.24 -11.45 17.73
N LEU A 146 -2.01 -11.93 17.87
CA LEU A 146 -0.77 -11.29 17.45
C LEU A 146 -0.14 -12.15 16.37
N ALA A 147 0.44 -11.54 15.34
CA ALA A 147 1.13 -12.28 14.29
C ALA A 147 2.48 -11.66 13.94
N ALA A 148 3.43 -12.53 13.55
CA ALA A 148 4.71 -12.17 12.96
C ALA A 148 4.93 -13.01 11.69
N CYS A 149 5.41 -12.37 10.61
CA CYS A 149 5.64 -13.01 9.33
C CYS A 149 6.96 -12.53 8.75
N VAL A 150 7.76 -13.44 8.21
CA VAL A 150 9.00 -13.13 7.49
C VAL A 150 8.80 -13.40 6.02
N VAL A 151 9.08 -12.37 5.19
CA VAL A 151 8.97 -12.42 3.72
C VAL A 151 10.34 -12.13 3.11
N ASP A 152 10.79 -12.95 2.17
CA ASP A 152 12.06 -12.76 1.47
C ASP A 152 11.97 -11.74 0.31
N LEU A 153 13.10 -11.45 -0.35
CA LEU A 153 13.18 -10.50 -1.47
C LEU A 153 12.35 -10.91 -2.70
N THR A 154 11.94 -12.17 -2.81
CA THR A 154 11.08 -12.66 -3.89
C THR A 154 9.59 -12.47 -3.58
N GLY A 155 9.28 -12.03 -2.37
CA GLY A 155 7.90 -11.92 -1.85
C GLY A 155 7.35 -13.24 -1.29
N ALA A 156 8.17 -14.28 -1.16
CA ALA A 156 7.75 -15.55 -0.58
C ALA A 156 7.74 -15.48 0.96
N VAL A 157 6.68 -16.01 1.56
CA VAL A 157 6.56 -16.17 3.02
C VAL A 157 7.49 -17.30 3.46
N ARG A 158 8.40 -17.01 4.41
CA ARG A 158 9.40 -17.96 4.91
C ARG A 158 9.02 -18.51 6.28
N ALA A 159 8.35 -17.73 7.10
CA ALA A 159 7.84 -18.15 8.41
C ALA A 159 6.63 -17.30 8.80
N THR A 160 5.72 -17.89 9.60
CA THR A 160 4.59 -17.17 10.17
C THR A 160 4.28 -17.73 11.55
N VAL A 161 4.25 -16.88 12.56
CA VAL A 161 3.89 -17.22 13.94
C VAL A 161 2.64 -16.44 14.31
N ILE A 162 1.62 -17.14 14.85
CA ILE A 162 0.38 -16.54 15.33
C ILE A 162 0.15 -16.96 16.78
N ARG A 163 -0.22 -15.99 17.59
CA ARG A 163 -0.56 -16.18 18.99
C ARG A 163 -1.97 -15.67 19.24
N HIS A 164 -2.91 -16.58 19.37
CA HIS A 164 -4.29 -16.23 19.68
C HIS A 164 -4.44 -15.75 21.12
N GLY A 165 -5.25 -14.72 21.32
CA GLY A 165 -5.54 -14.14 22.62
C GLY A 165 -6.24 -12.79 22.50
N ASP A 166 -7.10 -12.45 23.45
CA ASP A 166 -7.79 -11.15 23.48
C ASP A 166 -6.80 -10.03 23.84
N GLN A 167 -6.66 -9.05 22.95
CA GLN A 167 -5.77 -7.92 23.11
C GLN A 167 -6.48 -6.66 23.64
N ARG A 168 -7.81 -6.72 23.83
CA ARG A 168 -8.60 -5.55 24.25
C ARG A 168 -8.18 -5.09 25.64
N GLY A 169 -7.86 -3.81 25.77
CA GLY A 169 -7.53 -3.17 27.04
C GLY A 169 -6.22 -3.63 27.67
N ARG A 170 -5.44 -4.48 27.00
CA ARG A 170 -4.10 -4.85 27.46
C ARG A 170 -3.15 -3.65 27.42
N ALA A 171 -2.19 -3.63 28.33
CA ALA A 171 -1.14 -2.62 28.30
C ALA A 171 -0.26 -2.76 27.03
N VAL A 172 0.04 -1.63 26.39
CA VAL A 172 0.85 -1.61 25.15
C VAL A 172 2.18 -2.35 25.31
N ALA A 173 2.85 -2.17 26.46
CA ALA A 173 4.14 -2.80 26.74
C ALA A 173 4.05 -4.33 26.79
N GLU A 174 2.98 -4.88 27.34
CA GLU A 174 2.76 -6.34 27.42
C GLU A 174 2.49 -6.91 26.01
N VAL A 175 1.64 -6.25 25.24
CA VAL A 175 1.32 -6.66 23.86
C VAL A 175 2.59 -6.64 23.00
N LEU A 176 3.41 -5.59 23.10
CA LEU A 176 4.67 -5.50 22.37
C LEU A 176 5.72 -6.52 22.82
N ALA A 177 5.75 -6.89 24.10
CA ALA A 177 6.65 -7.95 24.57
C ALA A 177 6.27 -9.33 23.98
N ASP A 178 4.97 -9.66 23.98
CA ASP A 178 4.48 -10.90 23.35
C ASP A 178 4.72 -10.91 21.84
N LEU A 179 4.53 -9.76 21.19
CA LEU A 179 4.76 -9.59 19.76
C LEU A 179 6.25 -9.72 19.41
N ALA A 180 7.16 -9.15 20.23
CA ALA A 180 8.60 -9.32 20.06
C ALA A 180 9.02 -10.79 20.21
N GLY A 181 8.39 -11.53 21.13
CA GLY A 181 8.58 -12.97 21.24
C GLY A 181 8.16 -13.73 19.96
N ALA A 182 7.00 -13.38 19.38
CA ALA A 182 6.56 -13.98 18.11
C ALA A 182 7.49 -13.59 16.94
N ALA A 183 8.00 -12.35 16.93
CA ALA A 183 8.97 -11.88 15.95
C ALA A 183 10.29 -12.68 16.02
N GLY A 184 10.80 -12.92 17.23
CA GLY A 184 12.00 -13.75 17.43
C GLY A 184 11.83 -15.18 16.93
N GLU A 185 10.68 -15.82 17.21
CA GLU A 185 10.36 -17.16 16.72
C GLU A 185 10.30 -17.20 15.19
N ALA A 186 9.55 -16.27 14.56
CA ALA A 186 9.43 -16.22 13.09
C ALA A 186 10.78 -15.96 12.42
N THR A 187 11.62 -15.08 12.98
CA THR A 187 12.96 -14.80 12.45
C THR A 187 13.88 -16.01 12.58
N ALA A 188 13.86 -16.70 13.71
CA ALA A 188 14.65 -17.91 13.93
C ALA A 188 14.23 -19.04 12.99
N GLU A 189 12.92 -19.24 12.77
CA GLU A 189 12.38 -20.23 11.84
C GLU A 189 12.76 -19.92 10.39
N ALA A 190 12.67 -18.64 9.97
CA ALA A 190 13.05 -18.21 8.63
C ALA A 190 14.55 -18.35 8.35
N GLY A 191 15.40 -18.21 9.37
CA GLY A 191 16.86 -18.28 9.24
C GLY A 191 17.47 -17.19 8.34
N LEU A 192 16.75 -16.05 8.17
CA LEU A 192 17.15 -14.93 7.31
C LEU A 192 17.52 -13.69 8.13
N THR A 193 18.39 -12.85 7.57
CA THR A 193 18.68 -11.53 8.14
C THR A 193 17.52 -10.58 7.89
N VAL A 194 16.94 -10.01 8.95
CA VAL A 194 15.82 -9.08 8.84
C VAL A 194 16.32 -7.68 8.49
N ALA A 195 15.82 -7.11 7.39
CA ALA A 195 16.13 -5.76 6.94
C ALA A 195 15.40 -4.66 7.70
N GLY A 196 14.38 -5.01 8.47
CA GLY A 196 13.56 -4.07 9.24
C GLY A 196 12.21 -4.67 9.58
N ALA A 197 11.39 -3.92 10.29
CA ALA A 197 10.07 -4.35 10.71
C ALA A 197 8.97 -3.35 10.29
N ALA A 198 7.75 -3.86 10.05
CA ALA A 198 6.56 -3.04 9.93
C ALA A 198 5.43 -3.65 10.76
N LEU A 199 4.58 -2.80 11.36
CA LEU A 199 3.48 -3.19 12.22
C LEU A 199 2.14 -2.75 11.64
N ALA A 200 1.28 -3.72 11.37
CA ALA A 200 -0.13 -3.54 11.10
C ALA A 200 -0.91 -3.43 12.41
N VAL A 201 -1.77 -2.41 12.53
CA VAL A 201 -2.60 -2.22 13.73
C VAL A 201 -3.96 -1.64 13.33
N PRO A 202 -5.07 -2.06 13.98
CA PRO A 202 -6.38 -1.50 13.70
C PRO A 202 -6.49 -0.06 14.20
N GLY A 203 -7.15 0.80 13.41
CA GLY A 203 -7.48 2.17 13.78
C GLY A 203 -6.70 3.24 13.03
N LEU A 204 -6.81 4.49 13.52
CA LEU A 204 -6.18 5.66 12.91
C LEU A 204 -4.71 5.77 13.32
N VAL A 205 -3.82 5.52 12.37
CA VAL A 205 -2.36 5.64 12.54
C VAL A 205 -1.88 6.91 11.85
N GLU A 206 -1.19 7.76 12.56
CA GLU A 206 -0.62 9.00 12.02
C GLU A 206 0.78 8.73 11.45
N ALA A 207 0.92 8.85 10.14
CA ALA A 207 2.21 8.82 9.47
C ALA A 207 2.89 10.23 9.55
N PRO A 208 4.22 10.31 9.58
CA PRO A 208 5.19 9.22 9.54
C PRO A 208 5.59 8.67 10.91
N HIS A 209 5.13 9.27 12.01
CA HIS A 209 5.64 9.01 13.35
C HIS A 209 5.12 7.71 13.99
N GLY A 210 4.19 7.01 13.33
CA GLY A 210 3.65 5.77 13.85
C GLY A 210 2.91 5.94 15.18
N ARG A 211 2.14 7.04 15.33
CA ARG A 211 1.29 7.28 16.49
C ARG A 211 -0.11 6.75 16.24
N ILE A 212 -0.63 5.92 17.11
CA ILE A 212 -2.03 5.51 17.10
C ILE A 212 -2.85 6.63 17.73
N ARG A 213 -3.64 7.33 16.93
CA ARG A 213 -4.57 8.35 17.42
C ARG A 213 -5.76 7.71 18.10
N ARG A 214 -6.29 6.66 17.52
CA ARG A 214 -7.45 5.94 18.06
C ARG A 214 -7.51 4.52 17.48
N ALA A 215 -7.54 3.52 18.36
CA ALA A 215 -7.82 2.13 18.06
C ALA A 215 -8.96 1.64 18.99
N PRO A 216 -10.24 1.86 18.60
CA PRO A 216 -11.37 1.64 19.51
C PRO A 216 -11.49 0.18 19.95
N ASN A 217 -11.15 -0.74 19.07
CA ASN A 217 -11.24 -2.18 19.31
C ASN A 217 -10.16 -2.71 20.26
N LEU A 218 -9.01 -2.00 20.38
CA LEU A 218 -7.95 -2.27 21.34
C LEU A 218 -8.10 -1.44 22.64
N VAL A 219 -9.01 -0.46 22.64
CA VAL A 219 -9.16 0.52 23.73
C VAL A 219 -7.91 1.40 23.88
N TRP A 220 -7.21 1.67 22.78
CA TRP A 220 -6.01 2.51 22.75
C TRP A 220 -6.30 3.88 22.17
N GLN A 221 -5.69 4.90 22.77
CA GLN A 221 -5.78 6.28 22.32
C GLN A 221 -4.46 7.01 22.55
N ASP A 222 -4.02 7.79 21.57
CA ASP A 222 -2.81 8.63 21.59
C ASP A 222 -1.54 7.86 22.00
N VAL A 223 -1.33 6.65 21.45
CA VAL A 223 -0.19 5.77 21.77
C VAL A 223 0.97 6.02 20.80
N GLU A 224 2.17 6.30 21.33
CA GLU A 224 3.42 6.43 20.56
C GLU A 224 4.00 5.02 20.29
N ILE A 225 3.29 4.24 19.44
CA ILE A 225 3.62 2.81 19.26
C ILE A 225 4.91 2.61 18.46
N GLY A 226 5.24 3.53 17.52
CA GLY A 226 6.48 3.43 16.75
C GLY A 226 7.72 3.45 17.65
N ALA A 227 7.79 4.44 18.56
CA ALA A 227 8.89 4.52 19.51
C ALA A 227 8.90 3.34 20.51
N ALA A 228 7.72 2.84 20.92
CA ALA A 228 7.62 1.70 21.80
C ALA A 228 8.09 0.40 21.12
N LEU A 229 7.71 0.19 19.85
CA LEU A 229 8.14 -0.96 19.06
C LEU A 229 9.66 -0.93 18.79
N GLY A 230 10.22 0.24 18.46
CA GLY A 230 11.67 0.39 18.29
C GLY A 230 12.46 0.00 19.54
N ARG A 231 11.92 0.24 20.73
CA ARG A 231 12.53 -0.24 22.00
C ARG A 231 12.36 -1.75 22.21
N ALA A 232 11.27 -2.33 21.73
CA ALA A 232 11.02 -3.77 21.83
C ALA A 232 11.83 -4.59 20.81
N LEU A 233 12.28 -3.96 19.71
CA LEU A 233 13.08 -4.55 18.64
C LEU A 233 14.35 -3.70 18.39
N PRO A 234 15.32 -3.65 19.35
CA PRO A 234 16.43 -2.69 19.29
C PRO A 234 17.43 -2.95 18.16
N ASP A 235 17.51 -4.19 17.66
CA ASP A 235 18.51 -4.61 16.66
C ASP A 235 18.04 -4.40 15.21
N MET A 236 16.93 -3.68 14.97
CA MET A 236 16.46 -3.39 13.63
C MET A 236 17.31 -2.29 12.95
N PRO A 237 17.78 -2.50 11.71
CA PRO A 237 18.62 -1.53 11.01
C PRO A 237 17.90 -0.24 10.62
N PHE A 238 16.56 -0.26 10.57
CA PHE A 238 15.72 0.89 10.26
C PHE A 238 14.58 1.04 11.27
N GLU A 239 14.10 2.27 11.44
CA GLU A 239 12.90 2.52 12.25
C GLU A 239 11.69 1.74 11.72
N PRO A 240 10.89 1.11 12.60
CA PRO A 240 9.71 0.35 12.21
C PRO A 240 8.68 1.23 11.47
N VAL A 241 8.07 0.67 10.44
CA VAL A 241 6.95 1.31 9.73
C VAL A 241 5.65 0.89 10.40
N ILE A 242 4.81 1.86 10.76
CA ILE A 242 3.51 1.58 11.37
C ILE A 242 2.40 2.00 10.40
N GLY A 243 1.37 1.18 10.27
CA GLY A 243 0.23 1.50 9.39
C GLY A 243 -1.04 0.75 9.77
N ASN A 244 -2.13 1.11 9.11
CA ASN A 244 -3.41 0.44 9.28
C ASN A 244 -3.36 -0.96 8.65
N GLU A 245 -4.12 -1.91 9.21
CA GLU A 245 -4.19 -3.30 8.76
C GLU A 245 -4.70 -3.42 7.30
N ALA A 246 -5.72 -2.64 6.91
CA ALA A 246 -6.26 -2.68 5.56
C ALA A 246 -5.29 -2.08 4.53
N ASP A 247 -4.49 -1.08 4.90
CA ASP A 247 -3.42 -0.52 4.07
C ASP A 247 -2.38 -1.58 3.73
N PHE A 248 -1.90 -2.30 4.74
CA PHE A 248 -0.92 -3.36 4.50
C PHE A 248 -1.53 -4.55 3.75
N ALA A 249 -2.78 -4.92 4.03
CA ALA A 249 -3.46 -5.94 3.27
C ALA A 249 -3.59 -5.57 1.79
N ALA A 250 -3.90 -4.31 1.48
CA ALA A 250 -3.90 -3.80 0.10
C ALA A 250 -2.50 -3.89 -0.55
N LEU A 251 -1.43 -3.56 0.18
CA LEU A 251 -0.06 -3.74 -0.31
C LEU A 251 0.29 -5.20 -0.60
N ALA A 252 -0.19 -6.14 0.22
CA ALA A 252 -0.02 -7.55 -0.04
C ALA A 252 -0.67 -7.96 -1.36
N GLU A 253 -1.87 -7.48 -1.67
CA GLU A 253 -2.54 -7.74 -2.95
C GLU A 253 -1.77 -7.16 -4.14
N ALA A 254 -1.26 -5.92 -4.02
CA ALA A 254 -0.54 -5.25 -5.09
C ALA A 254 0.83 -5.88 -5.40
N HIS A 255 1.52 -6.46 -4.40
CA HIS A 255 2.94 -6.81 -4.50
C HIS A 255 3.33 -8.20 -4.01
N GLY A 256 2.45 -8.91 -3.33
CA GLY A 256 2.80 -10.22 -2.80
C GLY A 256 3.01 -11.26 -3.89
N ALA A 257 3.90 -12.22 -3.65
CA ALA A 257 4.14 -13.32 -4.57
C ALA A 257 2.85 -14.08 -4.89
N PRO A 258 2.63 -14.46 -6.16
CA PRO A 258 1.53 -15.33 -6.52
C PRO A 258 1.65 -16.67 -5.78
N GLY A 259 0.60 -17.07 -5.05
CA GLY A 259 0.58 -18.36 -4.35
C GLY A 259 1.00 -18.32 -2.88
N SER A 260 1.37 -17.16 -2.30
CA SER A 260 1.53 -17.00 -0.85
C SER A 260 0.17 -16.91 -0.13
N GLY A 261 -0.79 -17.76 -0.52
CA GLY A 261 -2.11 -17.83 0.10
C GLY A 261 -2.04 -18.60 1.42
N SER A 262 -2.80 -18.09 2.36
CA SER A 262 -3.22 -18.61 3.67
C SER A 262 -2.54 -19.89 4.19
N VAL A 263 -1.52 -19.71 5.01
CA VAL A 263 -1.03 -20.75 5.93
C VAL A 263 -1.95 -20.85 7.17
N LEU A 264 -2.91 -19.90 7.30
CA LEU A 264 -3.67 -19.70 8.55
C LEU A 264 -4.99 -20.47 8.66
N ASP A 265 -5.56 -20.94 7.54
CA ASP A 265 -6.88 -21.56 7.57
C ASP A 265 -6.86 -23.10 7.75
N GLY A 266 -5.76 -23.71 8.16
CA GLY A 266 -5.68 -25.14 8.53
C GLY A 266 -6.17 -26.14 7.45
N ALA A 267 -6.69 -25.67 6.35
CA ALA A 267 -7.10 -26.43 5.19
C ALA A 267 -6.01 -26.31 4.12
N GLY A 268 -5.04 -27.20 4.14
CA GLY A 268 -4.06 -27.36 3.09
C GLY A 268 -4.77 -27.57 1.75
N VAL A 269 -5.04 -26.51 1.05
CA VAL A 269 -5.33 -26.58 -0.38
C VAL A 269 -3.98 -26.62 -1.06
N GLY A 270 -3.50 -27.86 -1.29
CA GLY A 270 -2.39 -28.12 -2.18
C GLY A 270 -2.72 -27.57 -3.57
N GLY A 271 -2.42 -26.31 -3.80
CA GLY A 271 -2.36 -25.75 -5.14
C GLY A 271 -1.18 -26.40 -5.83
N SER A 272 -1.44 -27.27 -6.79
CA SER A 272 -0.41 -27.88 -7.64
C SER A 272 0.40 -26.77 -8.30
N ALA A 273 1.73 -26.90 -8.20
CA ALA A 273 2.73 -26.00 -8.81
C ALA A 273 2.73 -26.00 -10.35
N ASP A 274 1.67 -26.44 -10.99
CA ASP A 274 1.61 -26.75 -12.43
C ASP A 274 0.69 -25.82 -13.25
N SER A 275 0.39 -24.59 -12.76
CA SER A 275 -0.20 -23.57 -13.63
C SER A 275 0.91 -22.86 -14.40
N THR A 276 0.94 -23.07 -15.71
CA THR A 276 1.85 -22.40 -16.63
C THR A 276 1.71 -20.87 -16.50
N MET A 277 2.82 -20.13 -16.61
CA MET A 277 2.87 -18.66 -16.47
C MET A 277 1.89 -17.90 -17.39
N ALA A 278 1.33 -18.55 -18.40
CA ALA A 278 0.42 -17.96 -19.39
C ALA A 278 -1.01 -17.69 -18.88
N ASP A 279 -1.46 -18.34 -17.79
CA ASP A 279 -2.82 -18.22 -17.26
C ASP A 279 -2.94 -17.28 -16.03
N ARG A 280 -1.92 -16.48 -15.75
CA ARG A 280 -1.94 -15.55 -14.62
C ARG A 280 -2.66 -14.27 -15.00
N PRO A 281 -3.70 -13.86 -14.27
CA PRO A 281 -4.27 -12.53 -14.47
C PRO A 281 -3.18 -11.48 -14.21
N ALA A 282 -3.17 -10.43 -15.03
CA ALA A 282 -2.27 -9.30 -14.83
C ALA A 282 -2.41 -8.76 -13.39
N PRO A 283 -1.31 -8.38 -12.74
CA PRO A 283 -1.37 -7.82 -11.41
C PRO A 283 -2.23 -6.53 -11.42
N LEU A 284 -3.10 -6.40 -10.42
CA LEU A 284 -3.89 -5.18 -10.24
C LEU A 284 -2.95 -4.02 -9.89
N THR A 285 -3.06 -2.92 -10.63
CA THR A 285 -2.27 -1.71 -10.43
C THR A 285 -3.03 -0.66 -9.64
N ASP A 286 -4.35 -0.62 -9.83
CA ASP A 286 -5.25 0.39 -9.27
C ASP A 286 -6.50 -0.32 -8.77
N PHE A 287 -6.78 -0.21 -7.49
CA PHE A 287 -7.96 -0.83 -6.89
C PHE A 287 -8.27 -0.30 -5.49
N LEU A 288 -9.51 -0.51 -5.06
CA LEU A 288 -9.93 -0.37 -3.69
C LEU A 288 -9.92 -1.76 -3.02
N TYR A 289 -9.08 -1.94 -2.02
CA TYR A 289 -9.17 -3.10 -1.13
C TYR A 289 -10.13 -2.79 0.01
N VAL A 290 -11.06 -3.67 0.31
CA VAL A 290 -11.99 -3.51 1.44
C VAL A 290 -11.94 -4.75 2.32
N SER A 291 -11.57 -4.55 3.57
CA SER A 291 -11.48 -5.61 4.58
C SER A 291 -12.65 -5.53 5.55
N GLY A 292 -13.38 -6.62 5.68
CA GLY A 292 -14.36 -6.80 6.74
C GLY A 292 -13.75 -7.64 7.86
N GLU A 293 -13.60 -7.03 9.00
CA GLU A 293 -13.23 -7.67 10.26
C GLU A 293 -14.25 -7.23 11.33
N ILE A 294 -13.85 -7.04 12.59
CA ILE A 294 -14.73 -6.44 13.61
C ILE A 294 -15.28 -5.11 13.09
N GLY A 295 -14.41 -4.30 12.47
CA GLY A 295 -14.78 -3.09 11.71
C GLY A 295 -14.74 -3.33 10.20
N VAL A 296 -14.83 -2.23 9.43
CA VAL A 296 -14.64 -2.20 7.99
C VAL A 296 -13.53 -1.19 7.67
N GLY A 297 -12.43 -1.69 7.15
CA GLY A 297 -11.30 -0.89 6.70
C GLY A 297 -11.14 -0.96 5.18
N ALA A 298 -10.41 -0.01 4.59
CA ALA A 298 -9.99 -0.09 3.20
C ALA A 298 -8.58 0.47 2.99
N GLY A 299 -7.94 -0.01 1.93
CA GLY A 299 -6.71 0.56 1.39
C GLY A 299 -6.91 0.90 -0.08
N VAL A 300 -6.39 2.04 -0.51
CA VAL A 300 -6.47 2.48 -1.91
C VAL A 300 -5.10 2.30 -2.55
N ILE A 301 -5.05 1.57 -3.65
CA ILE A 301 -3.84 1.39 -4.46
C ILE A 301 -4.00 2.16 -5.77
N LEU A 302 -3.02 3.02 -6.09
CA LEU A 302 -2.89 3.76 -7.34
C LEU A 302 -1.46 3.57 -7.87
N ASP A 303 -1.32 3.16 -9.13
CA ASP A 303 -0.01 2.85 -9.73
C ASP A 303 0.81 1.84 -8.89
N ARG A 304 0.15 0.84 -8.31
CA ARG A 304 0.73 -0.13 -7.35
C ARG A 304 1.24 0.48 -6.04
N GLU A 305 1.01 1.75 -5.79
CA GLU A 305 1.41 2.45 -4.57
C GLU A 305 0.21 2.69 -3.65
N LEU A 306 0.43 2.61 -2.35
CA LEU A 306 -0.59 2.89 -1.36
C LEU A 306 -0.88 4.39 -1.28
N PHE A 307 -2.10 4.78 -1.58
CA PHE A 307 -2.59 6.15 -1.40
C PHE A 307 -2.91 6.41 0.07
N ARG A 308 -2.02 7.08 0.76
CA ARG A 308 -2.14 7.33 2.22
C ARG A 308 -2.93 8.57 2.59
N GLY A 309 -3.17 9.49 1.65
CA GLY A 309 -3.69 10.81 1.96
C GLY A 309 -2.69 11.69 2.75
N ALA A 310 -3.11 12.88 3.12
CA ALA A 310 -2.23 13.89 3.72
C ALA A 310 -1.70 13.52 5.13
N ARG A 311 -2.42 12.68 5.88
CA ARG A 311 -2.09 12.29 7.26
C ARG A 311 -1.89 10.78 7.44
N GLY A 312 -2.02 9.99 6.38
CA GLY A 312 -2.03 8.53 6.47
C GLY A 312 -3.41 7.95 6.82
N TRP A 313 -4.50 8.68 6.61
CA TRP A 313 -5.85 8.28 7.02
C TRP A 313 -6.79 8.07 5.82
N ALA A 314 -6.27 7.88 4.62
CA ALA A 314 -7.10 7.46 3.49
C ALA A 314 -7.63 6.05 3.74
N GLY A 315 -8.81 5.73 3.19
CA GLY A 315 -9.36 4.37 3.30
C GLY A 315 -10.41 4.17 4.41
N GLU A 316 -10.82 5.20 5.14
CA GLU A 316 -11.82 5.11 6.21
C GLU A 316 -13.26 4.88 5.68
N ILE A 317 -13.42 3.94 4.74
CA ILE A 317 -14.70 3.64 4.07
C ILE A 317 -15.77 3.14 5.04
N GLY A 318 -15.35 2.47 6.12
CA GLY A 318 -16.23 1.97 7.18
C GLY A 318 -17.06 3.06 7.84
N HIS A 319 -16.60 4.32 7.76
CA HIS A 319 -17.26 5.48 8.36
C HIS A 319 -18.02 6.34 7.36
N VAL A 320 -18.08 5.93 6.08
CA VAL A 320 -18.98 6.56 5.10
C VAL A 320 -20.42 6.27 5.47
N THR A 321 -21.27 7.30 5.53
CA THR A 321 -22.69 7.14 5.81
C THR A 321 -23.41 6.51 4.62
N VAL A 322 -23.91 5.30 4.78
CA VAL A 322 -24.66 4.53 3.77
C VAL A 322 -26.13 4.37 4.10
N VAL A 323 -26.50 4.58 5.36
CA VAL A 323 -27.89 4.56 5.85
C VAL A 323 -28.11 5.86 6.64
N PRO A 324 -28.62 6.94 6.00
CA PRO A 324 -28.98 8.16 6.72
C PRO A 324 -29.90 7.82 7.91
N ASP A 325 -29.66 8.43 9.06
CA ASP A 325 -30.41 8.16 10.31
C ASP A 325 -30.32 6.72 10.86
N GLY A 326 -29.40 5.91 10.33
CA GLY A 326 -29.15 4.53 10.76
C GLY A 326 -28.56 4.43 12.18
N ALA A 327 -28.12 3.24 12.54
CA ALA A 327 -27.56 2.92 13.85
C ALA A 327 -26.37 3.85 14.20
N ARG A 328 -26.19 4.11 15.50
CA ARG A 328 -25.03 4.88 15.98
C ARG A 328 -23.76 4.06 15.85
N CYS A 329 -22.76 4.62 15.17
CA CYS A 329 -21.45 4.02 15.05
C CYS A 329 -20.55 4.37 16.26
N ARG A 330 -19.55 3.52 16.54
CA ARG A 330 -18.53 3.78 17.59
C ARG A 330 -17.68 5.02 17.29
N CYS A 331 -17.61 5.49 16.04
CA CYS A 331 -16.93 6.75 15.69
C CYS A 331 -17.68 7.99 16.18
N GLY A 332 -18.95 7.86 16.56
CA GLY A 332 -19.85 8.94 17.01
C GLY A 332 -20.89 9.35 15.97
N ALA A 333 -20.68 9.05 14.68
CA ALA A 333 -21.64 9.31 13.60
C ALA A 333 -22.79 8.29 13.57
N ARG A 334 -23.75 8.48 12.63
CA ARG A 334 -24.85 7.54 12.39
C ARG A 334 -24.81 7.00 10.99
N GLY A 335 -25.27 5.75 10.83
CA GLY A 335 -25.46 5.12 9.53
C GLY A 335 -24.18 4.80 8.76
N CYS A 336 -23.05 4.71 9.44
CA CYS A 336 -21.78 4.31 8.86
C CYS A 336 -21.86 2.90 8.25
N LEU A 337 -21.10 2.64 7.19
CA LEU A 337 -21.00 1.33 6.55
C LEU A 337 -20.69 0.20 7.56
N GLU A 338 -19.79 0.45 8.50
CA GLU A 338 -19.42 -0.51 9.55
C GLU A 338 -20.63 -1.04 10.35
N THR A 339 -21.68 -0.22 10.55
CA THR A 339 -22.86 -0.63 11.31
C THR A 339 -23.74 -1.64 10.58
N VAL A 340 -23.56 -1.82 9.26
CA VAL A 340 -24.33 -2.76 8.41
C VAL A 340 -23.48 -3.81 7.71
N ALA A 341 -22.17 -3.56 7.57
CA ALA A 341 -21.27 -4.46 6.86
C ALA A 341 -20.12 -5.02 7.72
N GLY A 342 -19.92 -4.53 8.96
CA GLY A 342 -18.98 -5.16 9.90
C GLY A 342 -19.38 -6.60 10.23
N LEU A 343 -18.45 -7.44 10.67
CA LEU A 343 -18.64 -8.88 10.86
C LEU A 343 -19.83 -9.22 11.79
N GLU A 344 -20.06 -8.43 12.82
CA GLU A 344 -21.20 -8.61 13.73
C GLU A 344 -22.54 -8.39 13.00
N ALA A 345 -22.63 -7.34 12.17
CA ALA A 345 -23.80 -7.06 11.35
C ALA A 345 -24.03 -8.13 10.28
N LEU A 346 -22.96 -8.58 9.60
CA LEU A 346 -23.00 -9.68 8.64
C LEU A 346 -23.55 -10.97 9.23
N ARG A 347 -23.11 -11.33 10.43
CA ARG A 347 -23.59 -12.54 11.12
C ARG A 347 -25.05 -12.43 11.57
N ARG A 348 -25.49 -11.23 11.93
CA ARG A 348 -26.86 -10.98 12.41
C ARG A 348 -27.86 -10.87 11.27
N ASP A 349 -27.53 -10.13 10.22
CA ASP A 349 -28.46 -9.67 9.19
C ASP A 349 -28.26 -10.36 7.82
N GLY A 350 -27.18 -11.13 7.69
CA GLY A 350 -26.82 -11.82 6.44
C GLY A 350 -26.05 -10.93 5.45
N PRO A 351 -25.47 -11.55 4.38
CA PRO A 351 -24.63 -10.86 3.43
C PRO A 351 -25.38 -9.95 2.44
N GLU A 352 -26.68 -10.19 2.17
CA GLU A 352 -27.40 -9.42 1.14
C GLU A 352 -27.59 -7.95 1.51
N ALA A 353 -27.94 -7.66 2.79
CA ALA A 353 -28.11 -6.30 3.27
C ALA A 353 -26.76 -5.55 3.26
N ALA A 354 -25.69 -6.22 3.68
CA ALA A 354 -24.33 -5.70 3.69
C ALA A 354 -23.80 -5.45 2.27
N ALA A 355 -24.07 -6.33 1.30
CA ALA A 355 -23.58 -6.24 -0.07
C ALA A 355 -24.00 -4.94 -0.77
N SER A 356 -25.29 -4.56 -0.66
CA SER A 356 -25.79 -3.33 -1.24
C SER A 356 -25.15 -2.08 -0.60
N ALA A 357 -24.99 -2.08 0.73
CA ALA A 357 -24.36 -0.97 1.44
C ALA A 357 -22.87 -0.85 1.09
N LEU A 358 -22.15 -1.98 1.08
CA LEU A 358 -20.74 -2.08 0.71
C LEU A 358 -20.52 -1.61 -0.73
N GLY A 359 -21.36 -2.09 -1.66
CA GLY A 359 -21.27 -1.71 -3.07
C GLY A 359 -21.52 -0.21 -3.29
N ARG A 360 -22.46 0.43 -2.56
CA ARG A 360 -22.66 1.89 -2.64
C ARG A 360 -21.47 2.67 -2.11
N ALA A 361 -20.88 2.24 -1.00
CA ALA A 361 -19.69 2.89 -0.46
C ALA A 361 -18.49 2.74 -1.40
N ALA A 362 -18.30 1.54 -1.96
CA ALA A 362 -17.28 1.27 -2.96
C ALA A 362 -17.49 2.10 -4.25
N ALA A 363 -18.74 2.19 -4.73
CA ALA A 363 -19.08 3.02 -5.90
C ALA A 363 -18.74 4.49 -5.70
N ALA A 364 -18.91 5.03 -4.49
CA ALA A 364 -18.50 6.41 -4.19
C ALA A 364 -16.99 6.59 -4.34
N ALA A 365 -16.19 5.65 -3.83
CA ALA A 365 -14.73 5.69 -3.98
C ALA A 365 -14.31 5.52 -5.47
N VAL A 366 -14.94 4.58 -6.18
CA VAL A 366 -14.69 4.36 -7.62
C VAL A 366 -15.01 5.60 -8.44
N ASN A 367 -16.15 6.25 -8.20
CA ASN A 367 -16.52 7.47 -8.90
C ASN A 367 -15.57 8.67 -8.63
N LEU A 368 -14.92 8.69 -7.46
CA LEU A 368 -14.00 9.77 -7.08
C LEU A 368 -12.57 9.54 -7.59
N LEU A 369 -12.13 8.28 -7.69
CA LEU A 369 -10.75 7.91 -7.95
C LEU A 369 -10.54 7.17 -9.28
N ASP A 370 -11.64 6.89 -10.02
CA ASP A 370 -11.63 6.16 -11.31
C ASP A 370 -10.94 4.78 -11.19
N LEU A 371 -11.35 3.99 -10.19
CA LEU A 371 -10.74 2.69 -9.92
C LEU A 371 -11.36 1.57 -10.77
N PRO A 372 -10.56 0.72 -11.43
CA PRO A 372 -11.07 -0.36 -12.27
C PRO A 372 -11.51 -1.60 -11.48
N ALA A 373 -11.13 -1.71 -10.21
CA ALA A 373 -11.39 -2.91 -9.43
C ALA A 373 -11.65 -2.64 -7.95
N VAL A 374 -12.40 -3.55 -7.33
CA VAL A 374 -12.61 -3.67 -5.88
C VAL A 374 -12.17 -5.05 -5.45
N VAL A 375 -11.36 -5.15 -4.40
CA VAL A 375 -10.91 -6.42 -3.81
C VAL A 375 -11.53 -6.58 -2.43
N LEU A 376 -12.28 -7.66 -2.22
CA LEU A 376 -12.90 -8.01 -0.95
C LEU A 376 -11.99 -8.93 -0.15
N GLY A 377 -11.57 -8.50 1.04
CA GLY A 377 -10.64 -9.21 1.90
C GLY A 377 -11.13 -9.40 3.33
N GLY A 378 -10.26 -9.92 4.19
CA GLY A 378 -10.60 -10.27 5.56
C GLY A 378 -11.74 -11.27 5.62
N ALA A 379 -12.73 -11.06 6.48
CA ALA A 379 -13.89 -11.94 6.58
C ALA A 379 -14.72 -11.99 5.28
N TYR A 380 -14.72 -10.94 4.46
CA TYR A 380 -15.45 -10.93 3.19
C TYR A 380 -14.92 -11.96 2.18
N ALA A 381 -13.68 -12.42 2.35
CA ALA A 381 -13.10 -13.48 1.52
C ALA A 381 -13.48 -14.90 1.99
N ARG A 382 -14.17 -15.05 3.11
CA ARG A 382 -14.56 -16.36 3.63
C ARG A 382 -15.73 -16.95 2.81
N PRO A 383 -15.76 -18.28 2.62
CA PRO A 383 -16.81 -18.96 1.82
C PRO A 383 -18.24 -18.67 2.29
N GLU A 384 -18.46 -18.52 3.60
CA GLU A 384 -19.78 -18.21 4.16
C GLU A 384 -20.33 -16.84 3.74
N PHE A 385 -19.46 -15.93 3.26
CA PHE A 385 -19.84 -14.59 2.78
C PHE A 385 -19.73 -14.45 1.26
N ALA A 386 -19.59 -15.53 0.51
CA ALA A 386 -19.47 -15.50 -0.95
C ALA A 386 -20.64 -14.79 -1.65
N ALA A 387 -21.83 -14.76 -1.02
CA ALA A 387 -22.99 -14.03 -1.52
C ALA A 387 -22.82 -12.48 -1.51
N LEU A 388 -21.78 -11.94 -0.89
CA LEU A 388 -21.45 -10.51 -0.99
C LEU A 388 -21.07 -10.10 -2.42
N VAL A 389 -20.31 -10.93 -3.14
CA VAL A 389 -19.74 -10.57 -4.46
C VAL A 389 -20.81 -10.14 -5.45
N PRO A 390 -21.84 -10.97 -5.78
CA PRO A 390 -22.84 -10.56 -6.78
C PRO A 390 -23.65 -9.33 -6.35
N GLY A 391 -23.86 -9.12 -5.05
CA GLY A 391 -24.54 -7.95 -4.55
C GLY A 391 -23.70 -6.67 -4.66
N VAL A 392 -22.40 -6.77 -4.44
CA VAL A 392 -21.46 -5.64 -4.65
C VAL A 392 -21.34 -5.31 -6.14
N GLU A 393 -21.19 -6.31 -7.03
CA GLU A 393 -21.16 -6.14 -8.48
C GLU A 393 -22.41 -5.43 -9.01
N LYS A 394 -23.58 -5.87 -8.54
CA LYS A 394 -24.84 -5.22 -8.87
C LYS A 394 -24.85 -3.76 -8.47
N ALA A 395 -24.48 -3.46 -7.22
CA ALA A 395 -24.48 -2.09 -6.74
C ALA A 395 -23.44 -1.20 -7.47
N LEU A 396 -22.27 -1.74 -7.82
CA LEU A 396 -21.29 -1.02 -8.65
C LEU A 396 -21.86 -0.72 -10.04
N THR A 397 -22.53 -1.68 -10.67
CA THR A 397 -23.19 -1.47 -11.97
C THR A 397 -24.27 -0.38 -11.92
N GLU A 398 -25.01 -0.31 -10.81
CA GLU A 398 -26.11 0.65 -10.63
C GLU A 398 -25.61 2.06 -10.26
N HIS A 399 -24.50 2.18 -9.53
CA HIS A 399 -24.07 3.43 -8.90
C HIS A 399 -22.78 4.04 -9.46
N VAL A 400 -21.99 3.30 -10.24
CA VAL A 400 -20.81 3.85 -10.92
C VAL A 400 -21.21 4.46 -12.24
N VAL A 401 -20.91 5.75 -12.43
CA VAL A 401 -21.34 6.51 -13.62
C VAL A 401 -20.75 5.95 -14.93
N SER A 402 -19.54 5.39 -14.87
CA SER A 402 -18.81 4.83 -16.01
C SER A 402 -19.11 3.34 -16.26
N ALA A 403 -19.87 2.65 -15.40
CA ALA A 403 -20.00 1.19 -15.40
C ALA A 403 -20.44 0.60 -16.76
N ARG A 404 -21.25 1.31 -17.55
CA ARG A 404 -21.70 0.83 -18.86
C ARG A 404 -20.59 0.80 -19.93
N TRP A 405 -19.49 1.54 -19.75
CA TRP A 405 -18.36 1.59 -20.67
C TRP A 405 -17.13 0.89 -20.13
N ALA A 406 -16.94 0.97 -18.81
CA ALA A 406 -15.83 0.37 -18.08
C ALA A 406 -16.39 -0.29 -16.79
N PRO A 407 -16.85 -1.55 -16.89
CA PRO A 407 -17.32 -2.29 -15.72
C PRO A 407 -16.22 -2.42 -14.68
N VAL A 408 -16.58 -2.22 -13.40
CA VAL A 408 -15.66 -2.39 -12.27
C VAL A 408 -15.60 -3.86 -11.89
N ALA A 409 -14.40 -4.43 -11.88
CA ALA A 409 -14.20 -5.82 -11.49
C ALA A 409 -14.27 -5.99 -9.97
N VAL A 410 -14.91 -7.06 -9.48
CA VAL A 410 -14.89 -7.44 -8.06
C VAL A 410 -14.07 -8.71 -7.92
N HIS A 411 -13.02 -8.63 -7.09
CA HIS A 411 -12.15 -9.76 -6.78
C HIS A 411 -12.27 -10.13 -5.31
N VAL A 412 -12.01 -11.39 -5.02
CA VAL A 412 -11.90 -11.89 -3.65
C VAL A 412 -10.42 -12.13 -3.36
N SER A 413 -9.93 -11.58 -2.25
CA SER A 413 -8.56 -11.79 -1.78
C SER A 413 -8.29 -13.27 -1.56
N ARG A 414 -7.12 -13.71 -2.01
CA ARG A 414 -6.65 -15.11 -1.80
C ARG A 414 -5.67 -15.20 -0.63
N ARG A 415 -5.43 -14.10 0.09
CA ARG A 415 -4.41 -14.03 1.15
C ARG A 415 -4.97 -14.33 2.54
N GLY A 416 -6.29 -14.47 2.67
CA GLY A 416 -6.95 -14.79 3.92
C GLY A 416 -6.61 -13.79 5.03
N THR A 417 -6.57 -14.26 6.26
CA THR A 417 -6.28 -13.48 7.47
C THR A 417 -4.82 -13.04 7.59
N ALA A 418 -3.90 -13.61 6.79
CA ALA A 418 -2.48 -13.23 6.78
C ALA A 418 -2.17 -12.00 5.90
N ALA A 419 -3.17 -11.41 5.24
CA ALA A 419 -2.95 -10.31 4.29
C ALA A 419 -2.22 -9.12 4.94
N ALA A 420 -2.65 -8.67 6.11
CA ALA A 420 -2.09 -7.51 6.78
C ALA A 420 -0.64 -7.74 7.23
N VAL A 421 -0.36 -8.85 7.92
CA VAL A 421 0.99 -9.17 8.39
C VAL A 421 1.97 -9.41 7.24
N THR A 422 1.52 -10.07 6.16
CA THR A 422 2.33 -10.27 4.94
C THR A 422 2.59 -8.94 4.22
N GLY A 423 1.59 -8.06 4.15
CA GLY A 423 1.73 -6.73 3.58
C GLY A 423 2.65 -5.82 4.38
N ALA A 424 2.64 -5.94 5.71
CA ALA A 424 3.61 -5.27 6.56
C ALA A 424 5.05 -5.72 6.24
N ALA A 425 5.31 -7.03 6.14
CA ALA A 425 6.60 -7.55 5.71
C ALA A 425 6.99 -7.06 4.30
N THR A 426 6.03 -7.08 3.37
CA THR A 426 6.21 -6.57 1.99
C THR A 426 6.59 -5.10 1.98
N ALA A 427 6.03 -4.26 2.86
CA ALA A 427 6.38 -2.85 2.96
C ALA A 427 7.86 -2.64 3.31
N VAL A 428 8.44 -3.52 4.15
CA VAL A 428 9.88 -3.51 4.47
C VAL A 428 10.71 -3.87 3.24
N ILE A 429 10.35 -4.96 2.56
CA ILE A 429 11.05 -5.42 1.34
C ILE A 429 11.03 -4.33 0.27
N ARG A 430 9.90 -3.64 0.08
CA ARG A 430 9.78 -2.54 -0.87
C ARG A 430 10.71 -1.37 -0.58
N ARG A 431 11.06 -1.10 0.68
CA ARG A 431 12.09 -0.09 1.02
C ARG A 431 13.46 -0.53 0.52
N VAL A 432 13.82 -1.80 0.69
CA VAL A 432 15.06 -2.37 0.15
C VAL A 432 15.06 -2.34 -1.38
N HIS A 433 13.94 -2.69 -2.02
CA HIS A 433 13.77 -2.63 -3.48
C HIS A 433 13.89 -1.20 -4.03
N GLY A 434 13.33 -0.21 -3.33
CA GLY A 434 13.34 1.20 -3.73
C GLY A 434 14.68 1.90 -3.50
N ASP A 435 15.41 1.53 -2.44
CA ASP A 435 16.70 2.11 -2.10
C ASP A 435 17.71 1.04 -1.63
N PRO A 436 18.23 0.22 -2.57
CA PRO A 436 19.24 -0.78 -2.25
C PRO A 436 20.53 -0.18 -1.71
N ALA A 437 20.84 1.07 -2.07
CA ALA A 437 22.04 1.75 -1.59
C ALA A 437 21.94 2.09 -0.09
N ALA A 438 20.78 2.48 0.41
CA ALA A 438 20.56 2.70 1.84
C ALA A 438 20.72 1.41 2.65
N TRP A 439 20.21 0.28 2.13
CA TRP A 439 20.42 -1.05 2.74
C TRP A 439 21.92 -1.39 2.80
N MET A 440 22.63 -1.25 1.67
CA MET A 440 24.08 -1.53 1.59
C MET A 440 24.93 -0.64 2.51
N ALA A 441 24.46 0.56 2.84
CA ALA A 441 25.16 1.46 3.76
C ALA A 441 24.88 1.14 5.25
N ALA A 442 23.81 0.41 5.54
CA ALA A 442 23.42 0.01 6.90
C ALA A 442 24.04 -1.34 7.34
N CYS A 443 24.49 -2.14 6.37
CA CYS A 443 25.23 -3.40 6.59
C CYS A 443 26.73 -3.16 6.63
#